data_01f1eb27eebeb368a2f6f8b6c56d5dc4
#
_entry.id   01f1eb27eebeb368a2f6f8b6c56d5dc4
#
_cell.length_a   1.000
_cell.length_b   1.000
_cell.length_c   1.000
_cell.angle_alpha   90.00
_cell.angle_beta   90.00
_cell.angle_gamma   90.00
#
_symmetry.space_group_name_H-M   'P 1'
#
loop_
_entity.id
_entity.type
_entity.pdbx_description
1 polymer ?
#
loop_
_entity_poly.entity_id
_entity_poly.type
_entity_poly.pdbx_seq_one_letter_code
_entity_poly.pdbx_strand_id
1 'polypeptide(L)'
;RQAVETLSEVRQKIEKEKLPLSTKISTLEAEVIEVRRERNRLLTQHDSRTLNLDNLRGRVSSLRDQQNFIVNRLNEFIGEFEARIDLSEIPFYMEQLEQAKLVQDDVDVSQQQKRLKQIELVEAAIERIDAALGGQRYEGKAMTPSGKLEAGTFLSLGPQVYFASQLSESAGIVEREANNPDAVVASGFTQKQAEAIQAVAQNG
;
A
#
# COMPACT_ATOMS: atom_id res chain seq x y z
N ARG A 1 -96.90 19.57 29.64
CA ARG A 1 -96.66 18.97 28.28
C ARG A 1 -95.46 19.62 27.62
N GLN A 2 -95.30 20.95 27.57
CA GLN A 2 -94.20 21.66 26.94
C GLN A 2 -92.78 21.25 27.49
N ALA A 3 -92.64 20.98 28.82
CA ALA A 3 -91.37 20.58 29.40
C ALA A 3 -90.89 19.15 28.99
N VAL A 4 -91.84 18.28 28.63
CA VAL A 4 -91.48 16.93 28.12
C VAL A 4 -91.07 16.98 26.63
N GLU A 5 -91.71 17.86 25.86
CA GLU A 5 -91.33 18.07 24.47
C GLU A 5 -89.92 18.72 24.33
N THR A 6 -89.67 19.77 25.14
CA THR A 6 -88.30 20.40 25.14
C THR A 6 -87.24 19.41 25.67
N LEU A 7 -87.51 18.57 26.59
CA LEU A 7 -86.57 17.51 27.07
C LEU A 7 -86.29 16.49 25.98
N SER A 8 -87.30 16.12 25.17
CA SER A 8 -87.17 15.19 24.06
C SER A 8 -86.32 15.80 22.93
N GLU A 9 -86.55 17.07 22.59
CA GLU A 9 -85.77 17.82 21.60
C GLU A 9 -84.32 17.98 21.98
N VAL A 10 -84.04 18.30 23.23
CA VAL A 10 -82.68 18.40 23.77
C VAL A 10 -81.96 17.06 23.75
N ARG A 11 -82.66 15.97 24.15
CA ARG A 11 -82.10 14.62 24.06
C ARG A 11 -81.78 14.22 22.64
N GLN A 12 -82.66 14.50 21.68
CA GLN A 12 -82.37 14.20 20.25
C GLN A 12 -81.22 15.04 19.69
N LYS A 13 -81.09 16.30 20.11
CA LYS A 13 -79.93 17.13 19.71
C LYS A 13 -78.63 16.58 20.30
N ILE A 14 -78.63 16.20 21.56
CA ILE A 14 -77.47 15.58 22.23
C ILE A 14 -77.06 14.29 21.52
N GLU A 15 -77.98 13.41 21.18
CA GLU A 15 -77.68 12.17 20.47
C GLU A 15 -77.16 12.44 19.06
N LYS A 16 -77.73 13.39 18.31
CA LYS A 16 -77.29 13.79 16.98
C LYS A 16 -75.88 14.38 16.96
N GLU A 17 -75.48 15.07 18.02
CA GLU A 17 -74.10 15.63 18.15
C GLU A 17 -73.10 14.68 18.79
N LYS A 18 -73.53 13.87 19.79
CA LYS A 18 -72.65 12.96 20.51
C LYS A 18 -72.14 11.79 19.63
N LEU A 19 -73.01 11.23 18.78
CA LEU A 19 -72.63 10.13 17.88
C LEU A 19 -71.50 10.52 16.89
N PRO A 20 -71.62 11.62 16.11
CA PRO A 20 -70.57 12.02 15.18
C PRO A 20 -69.31 12.48 15.90
N LEU A 21 -69.40 13.13 17.07
CA LEU A 21 -68.25 13.50 17.87
C LEU A 21 -67.50 12.28 18.41
N SER A 22 -68.21 11.26 18.94
CA SER A 22 -67.60 10.03 19.39
C SER A 22 -66.89 9.28 18.28
N THR A 23 -67.51 9.19 17.08
CA THR A 23 -66.92 8.60 15.89
C THR A 23 -65.62 9.37 15.48
N LYS A 24 -65.69 10.69 15.49
CA LYS A 24 -64.57 11.56 15.15
C LYS A 24 -63.39 11.40 16.15
N ILE A 25 -63.71 11.29 17.45
CA ILE A 25 -62.70 11.03 18.47
C ILE A 25 -62.02 9.68 18.21
N SER A 26 -62.80 8.60 17.99
CA SER A 26 -62.23 7.27 17.72
C SER A 26 -61.37 7.26 16.45
N THR A 27 -61.77 7.99 15.41
CA THR A 27 -60.95 8.13 14.18
C THR A 27 -59.63 8.86 14.45
N LEU A 28 -59.70 9.99 15.17
CA LEU A 28 -58.50 10.73 15.55
C LEU A 28 -57.58 9.95 16.47
N GLU A 29 -58.09 9.18 17.40
CA GLU A 29 -57.32 8.29 18.26
C GLU A 29 -56.59 7.23 17.41
N ALA A 30 -57.24 6.61 16.43
CA ALA A 30 -56.66 5.66 15.51
C ALA A 30 -55.55 6.30 14.69
N GLU A 31 -55.79 7.51 14.13
CA GLU A 31 -54.77 8.27 13.39
C GLU A 31 -53.57 8.61 14.27
N VAL A 32 -53.78 9.04 15.50
CA VAL A 32 -52.67 9.33 16.45
C VAL A 32 -51.83 8.07 16.72
N ILE A 33 -52.46 6.93 16.87
CA ILE A 33 -51.77 5.65 17.09
C ILE A 33 -50.91 5.32 15.87
N GLU A 34 -51.44 5.46 14.67
CA GLU A 34 -50.72 5.16 13.41
C GLU A 34 -49.53 6.12 13.21
N VAL A 35 -49.75 7.41 13.40
CA VAL A 35 -48.67 8.43 13.32
C VAL A 35 -47.57 8.14 14.35
N ARG A 36 -47.92 7.74 15.56
CA ARG A 36 -46.94 7.36 16.58
C ARG A 36 -46.14 6.12 16.19
N ARG A 37 -46.78 5.11 15.60
CA ARG A 37 -46.09 3.92 15.07
C ARG A 37 -45.10 4.28 13.96
N GLU A 38 -45.55 5.08 12.99
CA GLU A 38 -44.70 5.50 11.90
C GLU A 38 -43.51 6.35 12.38
N ARG A 39 -43.78 7.30 13.29
CA ARG A 39 -42.70 8.07 13.92
C ARG A 39 -41.65 7.16 14.58
N ASN A 40 -42.09 6.19 15.36
CA ASN A 40 -41.17 5.28 16.04
C ASN A 40 -40.39 4.42 15.08
N ARG A 41 -41.02 3.95 14.00
CA ARG A 41 -40.37 3.22 12.91
C ARG A 41 -39.29 4.07 12.25
N LEU A 42 -39.58 5.31 11.91
CA LEU A 42 -38.64 6.26 11.29
C LEU A 42 -37.50 6.60 12.23
N LEU A 43 -37.72 6.78 13.52
CA LEU A 43 -36.66 7.00 14.51
C LEU A 43 -35.71 5.82 14.56
N THR A 44 -36.23 4.59 14.68
CA THR A 44 -35.40 3.38 14.70
C THR A 44 -34.58 3.25 13.41
N GLN A 45 -35.19 3.56 12.27
CA GLN A 45 -34.48 3.53 10.98
C GLN A 45 -33.42 4.62 10.88
N HIS A 46 -33.69 5.82 11.37
CA HIS A 46 -32.73 6.92 11.44
C HIS A 46 -31.54 6.55 12.31
N ASP A 47 -31.78 6.03 13.52
CA ASP A 47 -30.72 5.63 14.46
C ASP A 47 -29.84 4.50 13.88
N SER A 48 -30.46 3.51 13.25
CA SER A 48 -29.74 2.44 12.56
C SER A 48 -28.86 2.98 11.42
N ARG A 49 -29.36 3.93 10.64
CA ARG A 49 -28.58 4.56 9.56
C ARG A 49 -27.42 5.39 10.10
N THR A 50 -27.63 6.11 11.20
CA THR A 50 -26.59 6.90 11.86
C THR A 50 -25.46 6.00 12.34
N LEU A 51 -25.78 4.90 13.04
CA LEU A 51 -24.80 3.90 13.48
C LEU A 51 -24.02 3.29 12.31
N ASN A 52 -24.73 2.95 11.22
CA ASN A 52 -24.08 2.40 10.02
C ASN A 52 -23.13 3.41 9.35
N LEU A 53 -23.51 4.69 9.31
CA LEU A 53 -22.65 5.75 8.78
C LEU A 53 -21.40 5.94 9.62
N ASP A 54 -21.52 5.95 10.95
CA ASP A 54 -20.38 6.10 11.84
C ASP A 54 -19.43 4.90 11.75
N ASN A 55 -19.97 3.68 11.68
CA ASN A 55 -19.19 2.47 11.43
C ASN A 55 -18.45 2.55 10.07
N LEU A 56 -19.13 3.00 9.03
CA LEU A 56 -18.52 3.13 7.69
C LEU A 56 -17.42 4.20 7.69
N ARG A 57 -17.64 5.33 8.34
CA ARG A 57 -16.62 6.39 8.51
C ARG A 57 -15.39 5.87 9.25
N GLY A 58 -15.60 5.12 10.34
CA GLY A 58 -14.52 4.48 11.08
C GLY A 58 -13.71 3.51 10.21
N ARG A 59 -14.38 2.68 9.42
CA ARG A 59 -13.71 1.76 8.48
C ARG A 59 -12.92 2.51 7.39
N VAL A 60 -13.48 3.56 6.83
CA VAL A 60 -12.79 4.39 5.82
C VAL A 60 -11.55 5.05 6.42
N SER A 61 -11.65 5.58 7.64
CA SER A 61 -10.48 6.14 8.34
C SER A 61 -9.39 5.10 8.54
N SER A 62 -9.74 3.93 9.09
CA SER A 62 -8.78 2.84 9.31
C SER A 62 -8.11 2.36 8.01
N LEU A 63 -8.87 2.26 6.92
CA LEU A 63 -8.30 1.88 5.61
C LEU A 63 -7.33 2.95 5.08
N ARG A 64 -7.63 4.22 5.30
CA ARG A 64 -6.72 5.33 4.92
C ARG A 64 -5.42 5.28 5.73
N ASP A 65 -5.52 5.03 7.03
CA ASP A 65 -4.34 4.91 7.89
C ASP A 65 -3.46 3.72 7.48
N GLN A 66 -4.07 2.56 7.18
CA GLN A 66 -3.36 1.41 6.64
C GLN A 66 -2.70 1.70 5.29
N GLN A 67 -3.40 2.41 4.41
CA GLN A 67 -2.86 2.82 3.12
C GLN A 67 -1.65 3.73 3.27
N ASN A 68 -1.74 4.74 4.14
CA ASN A 68 -0.64 5.66 4.43
C ASN A 68 0.56 4.91 5.01
N PHE A 69 0.33 3.95 5.92
CA PHE A 69 1.39 3.11 6.46
C PHE A 69 2.13 2.33 5.36
N ILE A 70 1.39 1.68 4.45
CA ILE A 70 1.99 0.93 3.33
C ILE A 70 2.81 1.86 2.43
N VAL A 71 2.27 3.04 2.07
CA VAL A 71 2.99 4.01 1.24
C VAL A 71 4.29 4.46 1.89
N ASN A 72 4.26 4.77 3.19
CA ASN A 72 5.46 5.17 3.91
C ASN A 72 6.51 4.03 3.94
N ARG A 73 6.08 2.78 4.14
CA ARG A 73 6.98 1.63 4.10
C ARG A 73 7.59 1.38 2.72
N LEU A 74 6.82 1.56 1.66
CA LEU A 74 7.35 1.46 0.29
C LEU A 74 8.37 2.57 0.01
N ASN A 75 8.11 3.80 0.47
CA ASN A 75 9.06 4.90 0.30
C ASN A 75 10.37 4.68 1.09
N GLU A 76 10.28 4.20 2.32
CA GLU A 76 11.46 3.80 3.12
C GLU A 76 12.24 2.70 2.41
N PHE A 77 11.53 1.69 1.90
CA PHE A 77 12.16 0.57 1.18
C PHE A 77 12.94 1.03 -0.04
N ILE A 78 12.41 1.96 -0.85
CA ILE A 78 13.10 2.50 -2.03
C ILE A 78 14.46 3.10 -1.63
N GLY A 79 14.48 3.92 -0.58
CA GLY A 79 15.71 4.53 -0.07
C GLY A 79 16.71 3.50 0.50
N GLU A 80 16.21 2.50 1.24
CA GLU A 80 17.04 1.43 1.78
C GLU A 80 17.60 0.52 0.68
N PHE A 81 16.80 0.19 -0.33
CA PHE A 81 17.24 -0.63 -1.45
C PHE A 81 18.38 0.05 -2.22
N GLU A 82 18.21 1.33 -2.56
CA GLU A 82 19.26 2.12 -3.22
C GLU A 82 20.56 2.19 -2.41
N ALA A 83 20.45 2.31 -1.09
CA ALA A 83 21.62 2.39 -0.22
C ALA A 83 22.35 1.05 -0.05
N ARG A 84 21.65 -0.09 -0.25
CA ARG A 84 22.18 -1.44 -0.02
C ARG A 84 22.57 -2.20 -1.28
N ILE A 85 22.14 -1.70 -2.45
CA ILE A 85 22.50 -2.33 -3.71
C ILE A 85 23.99 -2.10 -3.98
N ASP A 86 24.67 -3.12 -4.51
CA ASP A 86 26.09 -2.99 -4.91
C ASP A 86 26.22 -2.08 -6.13
N LEU A 87 27.32 -1.33 -6.22
CA LEU A 87 27.60 -0.42 -7.34
C LEU A 87 27.59 -1.14 -8.68
N SER A 88 28.05 -2.37 -8.71
CA SER A 88 28.08 -3.21 -9.93
C SER A 88 26.70 -3.65 -10.39
N GLU A 89 25.71 -3.69 -9.50
CA GLU A 89 24.32 -4.09 -9.77
C GLU A 89 23.42 -2.89 -10.12
N ILE A 90 23.80 -1.67 -9.74
CA ILE A 90 22.98 -0.46 -9.98
C ILE A 90 22.45 -0.38 -11.42
N PRO A 91 23.24 -0.64 -12.48
CA PRO A 91 22.75 -0.55 -13.86
C PRO A 91 21.55 -1.45 -14.16
N PHE A 92 21.41 -2.57 -13.47
CA PHE A 92 20.29 -3.50 -13.69
C PHE A 92 18.97 -3.02 -13.08
N TYR A 93 19.03 -2.20 -12.02
CA TYR A 93 17.86 -1.73 -11.28
C TYR A 93 17.59 -0.24 -11.43
N MET A 94 18.44 0.48 -12.20
CA MET A 94 18.36 1.93 -12.36
C MET A 94 17.02 2.37 -12.92
N GLU A 95 16.51 1.68 -13.94
CA GLU A 95 15.23 2.01 -14.56
C GLU A 95 14.06 1.88 -13.56
N GLN A 96 13.99 0.77 -12.81
CA GLN A 96 12.96 0.54 -11.81
C GLN A 96 13.06 1.53 -10.63
N LEU A 97 14.30 1.84 -10.20
CA LEU A 97 14.55 2.83 -9.15
C LEU A 97 14.11 4.23 -9.56
N GLU A 98 14.49 4.68 -10.75
CA GLU A 98 14.10 5.99 -11.29
C GLU A 98 12.58 6.07 -11.46
N GLN A 99 11.95 5.05 -12.04
CA GLN A 99 10.50 5.01 -12.19
C GLN A 99 9.80 5.06 -10.82
N ALA A 100 10.26 4.29 -9.83
CA ALA A 100 9.67 4.28 -8.49
C ALA A 100 9.82 5.64 -7.78
N LYS A 101 10.91 6.38 -8.02
CA LYS A 101 11.15 7.72 -7.47
C LYS A 101 10.39 8.82 -8.21
N LEU A 102 10.50 8.90 -9.54
CA LEU A 102 9.89 9.93 -10.36
C LEU A 102 8.36 9.95 -10.23
N VAL A 103 7.76 8.78 -10.16
CA VAL A 103 6.31 8.63 -10.01
C VAL A 103 5.81 9.18 -8.67
N GLN A 104 6.65 9.29 -7.62
CA GLN A 104 6.23 9.87 -6.34
C GLN A 104 5.86 11.35 -6.45
N ASP A 105 6.63 12.12 -7.20
CA ASP A 105 6.47 13.57 -7.32
C ASP A 105 5.56 13.98 -8.48
N ASP A 106 5.21 13.07 -9.38
CA ASP A 106 4.37 13.33 -10.52
C ASP A 106 2.90 13.48 -10.10
N VAL A 107 2.33 14.68 -10.33
CA VAL A 107 0.95 15.02 -9.97
C VAL A 107 -0.07 14.39 -10.91
N ASP A 108 0.32 14.10 -12.15
CA ASP A 108 -0.57 13.57 -13.18
C ASP A 108 -0.76 12.05 -13.08
N VAL A 109 0.09 11.37 -12.33
CA VAL A 109 0.03 9.92 -12.12
C VAL A 109 -0.88 9.56 -10.96
N SER A 110 -1.81 8.63 -11.20
CA SER A 110 -2.72 8.16 -10.17
C SER A 110 -1.98 7.45 -9.01
N GLN A 111 -2.52 7.56 -7.78
CA GLN A 111 -1.96 6.88 -6.60
C GLN A 111 -1.85 5.35 -6.77
N GLN A 112 -2.72 4.76 -7.59
CA GLN A 112 -2.65 3.34 -7.89
C GLN A 112 -1.45 3.00 -8.76
N GLN A 113 -1.17 3.79 -9.80
CA GLN A 113 0.00 3.60 -10.66
C GLN A 113 1.30 3.83 -9.90
N LYS A 114 1.35 4.84 -9.01
CA LYS A 114 2.50 5.07 -8.12
C LYS A 114 2.82 3.81 -7.31
N ARG A 115 1.81 3.21 -6.69
CA ARG A 115 2.00 1.98 -5.90
C ARG A 115 2.44 0.79 -6.74
N LEU A 116 1.90 0.63 -7.95
CA LEU A 116 2.32 -0.45 -8.85
C LEU A 116 3.81 -0.36 -9.15
N LYS A 117 4.33 0.84 -9.49
CA LYS A 117 5.76 1.04 -9.74
C LYS A 117 6.64 0.78 -8.52
N GLN A 118 6.17 1.13 -7.34
CA GLN A 118 6.88 0.81 -6.10
C GLN A 118 6.90 -0.71 -5.81
N ILE A 119 5.81 -1.42 -6.11
CA ILE A 119 5.72 -2.87 -5.95
C ILE A 119 6.62 -3.59 -6.96
N GLU A 120 6.68 -3.13 -8.21
CA GLU A 120 7.60 -3.66 -9.23
C GLU A 120 9.07 -3.62 -8.73
N LEU A 121 9.47 -2.57 -8.02
CA LEU A 121 10.81 -2.50 -7.42
C LEU A 121 10.97 -3.52 -6.27
N VAL A 122 9.93 -3.75 -5.47
CA VAL A 122 9.97 -4.79 -4.41
C VAL A 122 10.09 -6.18 -5.02
N GLU A 123 9.38 -6.47 -6.11
CA GLU A 123 9.49 -7.72 -6.86
C GLU A 123 10.91 -7.92 -7.40
N ALA A 124 11.49 -6.90 -8.04
CA ALA A 124 12.87 -6.93 -8.51
C ALA A 124 13.88 -7.17 -7.35
N ALA A 125 13.63 -6.60 -6.18
CA ALA A 125 14.46 -6.83 -5.01
C ALA A 125 14.36 -8.27 -4.46
N ILE A 126 13.18 -8.90 -4.55
CA ILE A 126 13.00 -10.31 -4.18
C ILE A 126 13.74 -11.21 -5.19
N GLU A 127 13.58 -10.95 -6.49
CA GLU A 127 14.30 -11.68 -7.55
C GLU A 127 15.82 -11.57 -7.37
N ARG A 128 16.31 -10.39 -6.96
CA ARG A 128 17.72 -10.19 -6.60
C ARG A 128 18.18 -11.12 -5.47
N ILE A 129 17.37 -11.28 -4.44
CA ILE A 129 17.69 -12.16 -3.31
C ILE A 129 17.77 -13.62 -3.79
N ASP A 130 16.82 -14.07 -4.59
CA ASP A 130 16.80 -15.41 -5.15
C ASP A 130 18.02 -15.66 -6.05
N ALA A 131 18.35 -14.68 -6.89
CA ALA A 131 19.54 -14.74 -7.74
C ALA A 131 20.85 -14.78 -6.93
N ALA A 132 20.94 -13.97 -5.87
CA ALA A 132 22.12 -13.95 -4.99
C ALA A 132 22.29 -15.27 -4.21
N LEU A 133 21.20 -15.93 -3.81
CA LEU A 133 21.23 -17.23 -3.15
C LEU A 133 21.69 -18.35 -4.09
N GLY A 134 21.32 -18.27 -5.36
CA GLY A 134 21.73 -19.23 -6.39
C GLY A 134 23.12 -18.97 -6.99
N GLY A 135 23.68 -17.81 -6.72
CA GLY A 135 24.89 -17.31 -7.37
C GLY A 135 24.58 -16.71 -8.78
N GLN A 136 24.75 -15.41 -8.91
CA GLN A 136 24.52 -14.71 -10.16
C GLN A 136 25.82 -14.23 -10.79
N ARG A 137 25.95 -14.38 -12.12
CA ARG A 137 27.07 -13.86 -12.89
C ARG A 137 26.59 -12.80 -13.86
N TYR A 138 27.35 -11.73 -13.97
CA TYR A 138 27.09 -10.66 -14.91
C TYR A 138 28.40 -9.99 -15.35
N GLU A 139 28.42 -9.44 -16.55
CA GLU A 139 29.57 -8.73 -17.08
C GLU A 139 29.53 -7.25 -16.65
N GLY A 140 30.72 -6.70 -16.41
CA GLY A 140 30.85 -5.28 -16.10
C GLY A 140 32.28 -4.84 -15.99
N LYS A 141 32.53 -3.68 -15.38
CA LYS A 141 33.88 -3.11 -15.20
C LYS A 141 34.13 -2.83 -13.73
N ALA A 142 35.34 -3.12 -13.28
CA ALA A 142 35.80 -2.78 -11.96
C ALA A 142 37.21 -2.23 -11.98
N MET A 143 37.51 -1.37 -11.01
CA MET A 143 38.87 -0.88 -10.80
C MET A 143 39.70 -1.95 -10.11
N THR A 144 40.76 -2.38 -10.77
CA THR A 144 41.70 -3.35 -10.21
C THR A 144 42.59 -2.71 -9.15
N PRO A 145 43.26 -3.48 -8.28
CA PRO A 145 44.23 -2.95 -7.31
C PRO A 145 45.38 -2.16 -7.92
N SER A 146 45.63 -2.31 -9.23
CA SER A 146 46.59 -1.51 -9.96
C SER A 146 46.08 -0.13 -10.38
N GLY A 147 44.82 0.23 -10.05
CA GLY A 147 44.19 1.50 -10.42
C GLY A 147 43.69 1.57 -11.86
N LYS A 148 43.55 0.43 -12.54
CA LYS A 148 43.03 0.35 -13.92
C LYS A 148 41.59 -0.14 -13.89
N LEU A 149 40.73 0.50 -14.70
CA LEU A 149 39.38 0.04 -14.95
C LEU A 149 39.40 -1.08 -15.99
N GLU A 150 39.07 -2.30 -15.61
CA GLU A 150 39.11 -3.47 -16.47
C GLU A 150 37.73 -4.10 -16.62
N ALA A 151 37.45 -4.64 -17.82
CA ALA A 151 36.26 -5.44 -18.05
C ALA A 151 36.44 -6.85 -17.47
N GLY A 152 35.38 -7.40 -16.92
CA GLY A 152 35.42 -8.72 -16.32
C GLY A 152 34.03 -9.24 -15.92
N THR A 153 34.02 -10.32 -15.22
CA THR A 153 32.80 -10.98 -14.74
C THR A 153 32.65 -10.77 -13.23
N PHE A 154 31.51 -10.23 -12.83
CA PHE A 154 31.08 -10.20 -11.45
C PHE A 154 30.38 -11.51 -11.09
N LEU A 155 30.61 -11.98 -9.87
CA LEU A 155 29.97 -13.13 -9.27
C LEU A 155 29.37 -12.73 -7.94
N SER A 156 28.05 -12.67 -7.84
CA SER A 156 27.34 -12.42 -6.58
C SER A 156 27.05 -13.74 -5.90
N LEU A 157 27.53 -13.90 -4.66
CA LEU A 157 27.29 -15.06 -3.80
C LEU A 157 26.81 -14.58 -2.44
N GLY A 158 25.50 -14.68 -2.21
CA GLY A 158 24.89 -14.10 -1.01
C GLY A 158 25.13 -12.58 -0.94
N PRO A 159 25.65 -12.07 0.19
CA PRO A 159 25.89 -10.64 0.37
C PRO A 159 27.20 -10.14 -0.23
N GLN A 160 28.02 -11.00 -0.82
CA GLN A 160 29.33 -10.64 -1.34
C GLN A 160 29.37 -10.71 -2.86
N VAL A 161 30.01 -9.72 -3.45
CA VAL A 161 30.26 -9.65 -4.89
C VAL A 161 31.77 -9.82 -5.12
N TYR A 162 32.10 -10.73 -6.00
CA TYR A 162 33.46 -10.97 -6.47
C TYR A 162 33.60 -10.47 -7.91
N PHE A 163 34.80 -10.08 -8.29
CA PHE A 163 35.14 -9.71 -9.65
C PHE A 163 36.33 -10.51 -10.14
N ALA A 164 36.27 -10.93 -11.38
CA ALA A 164 37.37 -11.56 -12.10
C ALA A 164 37.61 -10.81 -13.40
N SER A 165 38.83 -10.26 -13.60
CA SER A 165 39.20 -9.57 -14.80
C SER A 165 39.32 -10.54 -15.99
N GLN A 166 38.89 -10.10 -17.18
CA GLN A 166 39.11 -10.82 -18.43
C GLN A 166 40.46 -10.42 -19.10
N LEU A 167 41.09 -9.33 -18.63
CA LEU A 167 42.29 -8.78 -19.21
C LEU A 167 43.57 -9.07 -18.41
N SER A 168 43.42 -9.33 -17.12
CA SER A 168 44.51 -9.62 -16.19
C SER A 168 44.16 -10.77 -15.26
N GLU A 169 45.13 -11.25 -14.48
CA GLU A 169 44.89 -12.26 -13.40
C GLU A 169 44.27 -11.62 -12.15
N SER A 170 43.78 -10.38 -12.25
CA SER A 170 43.19 -9.67 -11.12
C SER A 170 41.79 -10.23 -10.79
N ALA A 171 41.63 -10.72 -9.56
CA ALA A 171 40.33 -11.15 -9.03
C ALA A 171 40.28 -10.88 -7.54
N GLY A 172 39.09 -10.60 -7.02
CA GLY A 172 38.92 -10.35 -5.58
C GLY A 172 37.50 -9.96 -5.22
N ILE A 173 37.28 -9.58 -3.97
CA ILE A 173 36.02 -9.05 -3.47
C ILE A 173 35.86 -7.62 -3.97
N VAL A 174 34.63 -7.25 -4.31
CA VAL A 174 34.27 -5.88 -4.69
C VAL A 174 33.95 -5.09 -3.43
N GLU A 175 34.58 -3.93 -3.29
CA GLU A 175 34.35 -3.00 -2.20
C GLU A 175 33.89 -1.64 -2.74
N ARG A 176 33.12 -0.92 -1.94
CA ARG A 176 32.67 0.44 -2.24
C ARG A 176 33.61 1.44 -1.58
N GLU A 177 34.34 2.20 -2.35
CA GLU A 177 35.11 3.33 -1.85
C GLU A 177 34.25 4.62 -1.89
N ALA A 178 34.26 5.38 -0.77
CA ALA A 178 33.42 6.58 -0.62
C ALA A 178 33.64 7.67 -1.67
N ASN A 179 34.81 7.69 -2.33
CA ASN A 179 35.19 8.70 -3.32
C ASN A 179 35.28 8.16 -4.76
N ASN A 180 34.89 6.91 -4.97
CA ASN A 180 35.00 6.29 -6.28
C ASN A 180 33.61 5.85 -6.77
N PRO A 181 33.17 6.31 -7.95
CA PRO A 181 31.89 5.89 -8.54
C PRO A 181 31.94 4.46 -9.10
N ASP A 182 33.14 3.91 -9.33
CA ASP A 182 33.32 2.58 -9.87
C ASP A 182 33.50 1.52 -8.76
N ALA A 183 33.10 0.29 -9.04
CA ALA A 183 33.37 -0.84 -8.16
C ALA A 183 34.88 -1.08 -8.08
N VAL A 184 35.42 -1.18 -6.86
CA VAL A 184 36.85 -1.38 -6.61
C VAL A 184 37.10 -2.79 -6.11
N VAL A 185 38.09 -3.46 -6.69
CA VAL A 185 38.51 -4.80 -6.26
C VAL A 185 39.49 -4.66 -5.09
N ALA A 186 39.14 -5.28 -3.95
CA ALA A 186 39.99 -5.24 -2.76
C ALA A 186 41.38 -5.86 -3.02
N SER A 187 42.39 -5.20 -2.52
CA SER A 187 43.77 -5.72 -2.51
C SER A 187 43.98 -6.73 -1.39
N GLY A 188 44.91 -7.66 -1.56
CA GLY A 188 45.32 -8.60 -0.51
C GLY A 188 44.88 -10.05 -0.72
N PHE A 189 44.30 -10.37 -1.86
CA PHE A 189 44.05 -11.77 -2.23
C PHE A 189 45.37 -12.47 -2.63
N THR A 190 45.53 -13.71 -2.16
CA THR A 190 46.61 -14.56 -2.64
C THR A 190 46.34 -15.02 -4.07
N GLN A 191 47.39 -15.32 -4.84
CA GLN A 191 47.25 -15.80 -6.22
C GLN A 191 46.28 -17.02 -6.29
N LYS A 192 46.37 -17.97 -5.35
CA LYS A 192 45.48 -19.13 -5.31
C LYS A 192 44.01 -18.75 -5.12
N GLN A 193 43.72 -17.71 -4.34
CA GLN A 193 42.33 -17.20 -4.16
C GLN A 193 41.82 -16.50 -5.42
N ALA A 194 42.67 -15.71 -6.07
CA ALA A 194 42.34 -15.07 -7.33
C ALA A 194 42.07 -16.11 -8.43
N GLU A 195 42.92 -17.14 -8.56
CA GLU A 195 42.71 -18.27 -9.48
C GLU A 195 41.39 -19.03 -9.19
N ALA A 196 41.02 -19.23 -7.93
CA ALA A 196 39.78 -19.86 -7.55
C ALA A 196 38.55 -19.02 -7.96
N ILE A 197 38.61 -17.70 -7.73
CA ILE A 197 37.51 -16.77 -8.15
C ILE A 197 37.38 -16.75 -9.68
N GLN A 198 38.51 -16.70 -10.40
CA GLN A 198 38.52 -16.75 -11.87
C GLN A 198 37.94 -18.07 -12.39
N ALA A 199 38.34 -19.21 -11.80
CA ALA A 199 37.83 -20.52 -12.20
C ALA A 199 36.31 -20.61 -12.03
N VAL A 200 35.78 -20.10 -10.93
CA VAL A 200 34.32 -20.09 -10.68
C VAL A 200 33.62 -19.07 -11.58
N ALA A 201 34.22 -17.91 -11.86
CA ALA A 201 33.65 -16.91 -12.75
C ALA A 201 33.58 -17.37 -14.21
N GLN A 202 34.52 -18.21 -14.66
CA GLN A 202 34.62 -18.69 -16.04
C GLN A 202 33.91 -20.01 -16.30
N ASN A 203 33.93 -20.96 -15.35
CA ASN A 203 33.52 -22.34 -15.56
C ASN A 203 32.27 -22.79 -14.80
N GLY A 204 31.71 -21.96 -13.94
CA GLY A 204 30.72 -22.21 -12.95
C GLY A 204 29.43 -22.86 -13.22
#